data_03d9f5288875618a3929443d6a23aebd
#
_entry.id   03d9f5288875618a3929443d6a23aebd
#
_cell.length_a   1.000
_cell.length_b   1.000
_cell.length_c   1.000
_cell.angle_alpha   90.00
_cell.angle_beta   90.00
_cell.angle_gamma   90.00
#
_symmetry.space_group_name_H-M   'P 1'
#
loop_
_entity.id
_entity.type
_entity.pdbx_description
1 polymer ?
#
loop_
_entity_poly.entity_id
_entity_poly.type
_entity_poly.pdbx_seq_one_letter_code
_entity_poly.pdbx_strand_id
1 'polypeptide(L)'
;MAIDYRHGISILEIAVYSPTLFLALWMAFHHGFKKSSGWFFFVIFCLARIVGSACHLATIQFPSSVDLYIAWAVCTSLGLSPLILACIGLLSRANDSIKRKTDNALPPMIFRIVGLFSLVAVILSILGATSNPNITHGLVNMKTKVGLIFYLIAWIGVCGLLLLVAKRTHSIEDGEHRLLLAVAVSLPLILVRLMYSFIYAFGHKAEFNSVSGNITIQLVMSILEEFVVVLVCLGIGLTLQVRPSAEYTQQPSVSTRYENAMELESGHLMGQSAEKVRAQRPKRRGGPIARLVMFIVDEINDRKR
;
A
#
# COMPACT_ATOMS: atom_id res chain seq x y z
N MET A 1 19.71 26.12 -22.69
CA MET A 1 18.70 26.23 -21.64
C MET A 1 19.35 25.92 -20.30
N ALA A 2 19.36 26.85 -19.37
CA ALA A 2 19.88 26.57 -18.03
C ALA A 2 18.90 25.70 -17.28
N ILE A 3 19.36 24.55 -16.75
CA ILE A 3 18.56 23.70 -15.87
C ILE A 3 18.43 24.47 -14.57
N ASP A 4 17.19 24.87 -14.23
CA ASP A 4 16.88 25.49 -12.95
C ASP A 4 17.07 24.49 -11.82
N TYR A 5 17.42 24.95 -10.62
CA TYR A 5 17.64 24.11 -9.43
C TYR A 5 16.44 23.18 -9.15
N ARG A 6 15.22 23.64 -9.43
CA ARG A 6 13.99 22.87 -9.29
C ARG A 6 13.92 21.67 -10.25
N HIS A 7 14.34 21.81 -11.50
CA HIS A 7 14.45 20.72 -12.45
C HIS A 7 15.56 19.73 -12.08
N GLY A 8 16.66 20.22 -11.46
CA GLY A 8 17.71 19.36 -10.91
C GLY A 8 17.18 18.39 -9.85
N ILE A 9 16.27 18.85 -8.98
CA ILE A 9 15.61 17.98 -8.00
C ILE A 9 14.75 16.90 -8.68
N SER A 10 14.02 17.24 -9.75
CA SER A 10 13.22 16.25 -10.47
C SER A 10 14.10 15.17 -11.14
N ILE A 11 15.28 15.54 -11.62
CA ILE A 11 16.26 14.56 -12.12
C ILE A 11 16.75 13.66 -10.98
N LEU A 12 17.03 14.22 -9.80
CA LEU A 12 17.41 13.46 -8.60
C LEU A 12 16.30 12.49 -8.19
N GLU A 13 15.04 12.93 -8.16
CA GLU A 13 13.90 12.07 -7.86
C GLU A 13 13.80 10.89 -8.83
N ILE A 14 13.90 11.10 -10.13
CA ILE A 14 13.90 10.02 -11.12
C ILE A 14 15.08 9.07 -10.91
N ALA A 15 16.28 9.61 -10.66
CA ALA A 15 17.48 8.80 -10.44
C ALA A 15 17.36 7.90 -9.21
N VAL A 16 16.74 8.39 -8.12
CA VAL A 16 16.56 7.62 -6.89
C VAL A 16 15.37 6.67 -6.99
N TYR A 17 14.22 7.14 -7.52
CA TYR A 17 13.02 6.31 -7.54
C TYR A 17 13.01 5.24 -8.63
N SER A 18 13.79 5.37 -9.70
CA SER A 18 13.88 4.34 -10.74
C SER A 18 14.46 3.02 -10.20
N PRO A 19 15.66 2.96 -9.59
CA PRO A 19 16.15 1.73 -8.99
C PRO A 19 15.28 1.26 -7.82
N THR A 20 14.73 2.19 -7.05
CA THR A 20 13.84 1.90 -5.92
C THR A 20 12.54 1.24 -6.38
N LEU A 21 12.01 1.63 -7.54
CA LEU A 21 10.83 1.00 -8.16
C LEU A 21 11.10 -0.46 -8.51
N PHE A 22 12.27 -0.76 -9.13
CA PHE A 22 12.64 -2.14 -9.43
C PHE A 22 12.76 -2.98 -8.16
N LEU A 23 13.34 -2.42 -7.11
CA LEU A 23 13.44 -3.08 -5.81
C LEU A 23 12.05 -3.31 -5.17
N ALA A 24 11.16 -2.32 -5.22
CA ALA A 24 9.79 -2.43 -4.71
C ALA A 24 8.97 -3.46 -5.49
N LEU A 25 9.12 -3.52 -6.82
CA LEU A 25 8.51 -4.54 -7.68
C LEU A 25 9.04 -5.92 -7.33
N TRP A 26 10.35 -6.08 -7.25
CA TRP A 26 10.96 -7.36 -6.86
C TRP A 26 10.43 -7.84 -5.50
N MET A 27 10.36 -6.94 -4.51
CA MET A 27 9.79 -7.24 -3.19
C MET A 27 8.31 -7.65 -3.28
N ALA A 28 7.51 -6.93 -4.08
CA ALA A 28 6.09 -7.23 -4.24
C ALA A 28 5.87 -8.61 -4.89
N PHE A 29 6.69 -8.99 -5.88
CA PHE A 29 6.66 -10.32 -6.50
C PHE A 29 7.17 -11.40 -5.54
N HIS A 30 8.30 -11.16 -4.88
CA HIS A 30 8.96 -12.12 -4.01
C HIS A 30 8.13 -12.48 -2.78
N HIS A 31 7.45 -11.51 -2.18
CA HIS A 31 6.57 -11.73 -1.02
C HIS A 31 5.11 -12.05 -1.38
N GLY A 32 4.75 -12.05 -2.66
CA GLY A 32 3.43 -12.41 -3.20
C GLY A 32 2.39 -11.29 -3.10
N PHE A 33 1.84 -10.87 -4.23
CA PHE A 33 0.90 -9.74 -4.37
C PHE A 33 -0.33 -9.79 -3.46
N LYS A 34 -0.89 -10.98 -3.18
CA LYS A 34 -2.12 -11.14 -2.39
C LYS A 34 -1.92 -11.04 -0.88
N LYS A 35 -0.72 -11.33 -0.38
CA LYS A 35 -0.41 -11.37 1.06
C LYS A 35 0.45 -10.18 1.53
N SER A 36 0.95 -9.38 0.60
CA SER A 36 1.95 -8.35 0.87
C SER A 36 1.47 -6.96 0.46
N SER A 37 0.30 -6.55 0.97
CA SER A 37 -0.32 -5.27 0.61
C SER A 37 0.59 -4.05 0.84
N GLY A 38 1.52 -4.09 1.80
CA GLY A 38 2.43 -2.98 2.09
C GLY A 38 3.39 -2.65 0.95
N TRP A 39 4.01 -3.65 0.32
CA TRP A 39 5.01 -3.46 -0.75
C TRP A 39 4.39 -2.89 -2.03
N PHE A 40 3.15 -3.23 -2.33
CA PHE A 40 2.43 -2.69 -3.47
C PHE A 40 2.25 -1.17 -3.39
N PHE A 41 2.06 -0.62 -2.20
CA PHE A 41 1.94 0.83 -2.02
C PHE A 41 3.26 1.56 -2.28
N PHE A 42 4.42 0.93 -2.01
CA PHE A 42 5.71 1.51 -2.41
C PHE A 42 5.88 1.55 -3.93
N VAL A 43 5.38 0.55 -4.67
CA VAL A 43 5.38 0.56 -6.13
C VAL A 43 4.54 1.75 -6.65
N ILE A 44 3.31 1.92 -6.13
CA ILE A 44 2.45 3.05 -6.50
C ILE A 44 3.13 4.39 -6.17
N PHE A 45 3.77 4.47 -5.01
CA PHE A 45 4.49 5.67 -4.59
C PHE A 45 5.64 6.03 -5.55
N CYS A 46 6.52 5.08 -5.86
CA CYS A 46 7.63 5.30 -6.78
C CYS A 46 7.15 5.69 -8.19
N LEU A 47 6.10 5.03 -8.69
CA LEU A 47 5.50 5.38 -9.98
C LEU A 47 4.95 6.81 -9.97
N ALA A 48 4.21 7.21 -8.94
CA ALA A 48 3.68 8.57 -8.83
C ALA A 48 4.80 9.61 -8.80
N ARG A 49 5.92 9.32 -8.12
CA ARG A 49 7.07 10.21 -8.06
C ARG A 49 7.80 10.33 -9.41
N ILE A 50 8.03 9.22 -10.09
CA ILE A 50 8.65 9.22 -11.43
C ILE A 50 7.78 9.97 -12.43
N VAL A 51 6.48 9.71 -12.46
CA VAL A 51 5.54 10.39 -13.36
C VAL A 51 5.48 11.89 -13.06
N GLY A 52 5.37 12.27 -11.77
CA GLY A 52 5.35 13.67 -11.35
C GLY A 52 6.61 14.42 -11.77
N SER A 53 7.78 13.84 -11.53
CA SER A 53 9.08 14.45 -11.90
C SER A 53 9.27 14.50 -13.41
N ALA A 54 8.78 13.49 -14.16
CA ALA A 54 8.79 13.50 -15.62
C ALA A 54 7.89 14.62 -16.19
N CYS A 55 6.66 14.79 -15.64
CA CYS A 55 5.78 15.89 -16.01
C CYS A 55 6.42 17.25 -15.72
N HIS A 56 7.10 17.40 -14.58
CA HIS A 56 7.80 18.64 -14.26
C HIS A 56 8.98 18.91 -15.23
N LEU A 57 9.75 17.91 -15.63
CA LEU A 57 10.80 18.07 -16.62
C LEU A 57 10.23 18.40 -18.01
N ALA A 58 9.07 17.88 -18.37
CA ALA A 58 8.39 18.20 -19.64
C ALA A 58 7.98 19.69 -19.73
N THR A 59 7.81 20.39 -18.58
CA THR A 59 7.53 21.84 -18.57
C THR A 59 8.68 22.68 -19.15
N ILE A 60 9.91 22.14 -19.24
CA ILE A 60 11.04 22.80 -19.90
C ILE A 60 10.75 23.03 -21.39
N GLN A 61 10.09 22.03 -22.02
CA GLN A 61 9.74 22.11 -23.45
C GLN A 61 8.40 22.81 -23.67
N PHE A 62 7.47 22.67 -22.73
CA PHE A 62 6.11 23.21 -22.80
C PHE A 62 5.78 24.08 -21.57
N PRO A 63 6.42 25.25 -21.41
CA PRO A 63 6.28 26.09 -20.21
C PRO A 63 4.87 26.68 -20.03
N SER A 64 4.08 26.78 -21.09
CA SER A 64 2.69 27.29 -21.05
C SER A 64 1.64 26.22 -20.74
N SER A 65 2.02 24.96 -20.64
CA SER A 65 1.06 23.86 -20.40
C SER A 65 0.66 23.79 -18.93
N VAL A 66 -0.53 24.29 -18.61
CA VAL A 66 -1.11 24.25 -17.26
C VAL A 66 -1.33 22.80 -16.80
N ASP A 67 -1.68 21.90 -17.72
CA ASP A 67 -1.95 20.50 -17.42
C ASP A 67 -0.73 19.76 -16.83
N LEU A 68 0.48 20.08 -17.32
CA LEU A 68 1.72 19.50 -16.79
C LEU A 68 1.99 19.94 -15.34
N TYR A 69 1.73 21.21 -15.02
CA TYR A 69 1.85 21.71 -13.65
C TYR A 69 0.80 21.10 -12.72
N ILE A 70 -0.43 20.92 -13.21
CA ILE A 70 -1.48 20.24 -12.45
C ILE A 70 -1.09 18.78 -12.18
N ALA A 71 -0.65 18.05 -13.21
CA ALA A 71 -0.20 16.67 -13.08
C ALA A 71 0.94 16.53 -12.07
N TRP A 72 1.96 17.41 -12.15
CA TRP A 72 3.04 17.45 -11.18
C TRP A 72 2.54 17.72 -9.76
N ALA A 73 1.68 18.73 -9.56
CA ALA A 73 1.12 19.08 -8.26
C ALA A 73 0.28 17.94 -7.66
N VAL A 74 -0.52 17.25 -8.49
CA VAL A 74 -1.30 16.08 -8.09
C VAL A 74 -0.37 14.94 -7.66
N CYS A 75 0.62 14.58 -8.48
CA CYS A 75 1.58 13.51 -8.15
C CYS A 75 2.36 13.82 -6.87
N THR A 76 2.75 15.09 -6.66
CA THR A 76 3.42 15.52 -5.43
C THR A 76 2.51 15.40 -4.22
N SER A 77 1.22 15.71 -4.36
CA SER A 77 0.23 15.59 -3.28
C SER A 77 -0.11 14.13 -2.94
N LEU A 78 0.03 13.21 -3.91
CA LEU A 78 -0.21 11.79 -3.72
C LEU A 78 0.81 11.09 -2.81
N GLY A 79 1.98 11.70 -2.56
CA GLY A 79 3.08 11.03 -1.85
C GLY A 79 2.73 10.54 -0.43
N LEU A 80 1.90 11.26 0.34
CA LEU A 80 1.56 10.90 1.72
C LEU A 80 0.72 9.63 1.82
N SER A 81 -0.29 9.47 0.95
CA SER A 81 -1.25 8.35 1.05
C SER A 81 -0.60 6.98 0.88
N PRO A 82 0.19 6.71 -0.18
CA PRO A 82 0.84 5.41 -0.33
C PRO A 82 1.80 5.09 0.80
N LEU A 83 2.51 6.08 1.37
CA LEU A 83 3.40 5.87 2.50
C LEU A 83 2.65 5.47 3.78
N ILE A 84 1.54 6.15 4.09
CA ILE A 84 0.67 5.78 5.22
C ILE A 84 0.09 4.38 5.02
N LEU A 85 -0.41 4.08 3.81
CA LEU A 85 -0.95 2.76 3.47
C LEU A 85 0.11 1.66 3.49
N ALA A 86 1.35 1.96 3.09
CA ALA A 86 2.48 1.06 3.22
C ALA A 86 2.78 0.73 4.69
N CYS A 87 2.82 1.74 5.57
CA CYS A 87 2.99 1.53 7.01
C CYS A 87 1.87 0.65 7.59
N ILE A 88 0.60 0.90 7.21
CA ILE A 88 -0.54 0.07 7.61
C ILE A 88 -0.36 -1.38 7.12
N GLY A 89 0.09 -1.57 5.87
CA GLY A 89 0.35 -2.87 5.29
C GLY A 89 1.45 -3.64 6.01
N LEU A 90 2.56 -2.96 6.38
CA LEU A 90 3.65 -3.55 7.17
C LEU A 90 3.18 -3.94 8.58
N LEU A 91 2.39 -3.09 9.26
CA LEU A 91 1.82 -3.41 10.57
C LEU A 91 0.80 -4.55 10.48
N SER A 92 -0.03 -4.60 9.42
CA SER A 92 -0.95 -5.71 9.18
C SER A 92 -0.19 -7.02 9.02
N ARG A 93 0.95 -6.99 8.31
CA ARG A 93 1.83 -8.15 8.18
C ARG A 93 2.38 -8.62 9.53
N ALA A 94 2.84 -7.69 10.38
CA ALA A 94 3.29 -8.02 11.73
C ALA A 94 2.15 -8.60 12.60
N ASN A 95 0.93 -8.07 12.47
CA ASN A 95 -0.25 -8.59 13.15
C ASN A 95 -0.63 -10.00 12.68
N ASP A 96 -0.48 -10.32 11.39
CA ASP A 96 -0.69 -11.68 10.87
C ASP A 96 0.33 -12.68 11.42
N SER A 97 1.55 -12.22 11.74
CA SER A 97 2.55 -13.03 12.45
C SER A 97 2.08 -13.39 13.86
N ILE A 98 1.56 -12.41 14.61
CA ILE A 98 0.98 -12.64 15.94
C ILE A 98 -0.16 -13.65 15.87
N LYS A 99 -1.04 -13.51 14.86
CA LYS A 99 -2.18 -14.42 14.66
C LYS A 99 -1.73 -15.88 14.50
N ARG A 100 -0.63 -16.12 13.78
CA ARG A 100 -0.12 -17.48 13.57
C ARG A 100 0.48 -18.10 14.83
N LYS A 101 1.14 -17.28 15.67
CA LYS A 101 1.85 -17.76 16.85
C LYS A 101 0.93 -17.92 18.09
N THR A 102 -0.03 -17.02 18.27
CA THR A 102 -0.76 -16.91 19.55
C THR A 102 -2.27 -16.79 19.39
N ASP A 103 -2.80 -16.71 18.17
CA ASP A 103 -4.23 -16.44 17.82
C ASP A 103 -4.81 -15.15 18.45
N ASN A 104 -4.00 -14.38 19.17
CA ASN A 104 -4.39 -13.16 19.89
C ASN A 104 -4.10 -11.90 19.08
N ALA A 105 -4.42 -11.92 17.78
CA ALA A 105 -4.18 -10.80 16.86
C ALA A 105 -5.26 -9.71 16.97
N LEU A 106 -4.91 -8.51 16.50
CA LEU A 106 -5.88 -7.43 16.35
C LEU A 106 -6.85 -7.75 15.19
N PRO A 107 -8.13 -7.35 15.30
CA PRO A 107 -9.09 -7.56 14.23
C PRO A 107 -8.66 -6.76 12.98
N PRO A 108 -8.71 -7.37 11.78
CA PRO A 108 -8.25 -6.72 10.54
C PRO A 108 -9.10 -5.50 10.16
N MET A 109 -10.28 -5.37 10.76
CA MET A 109 -11.18 -4.24 10.53
C MET A 109 -10.57 -2.90 10.94
N ILE A 110 -9.77 -2.86 12.02
CA ILE A 110 -9.12 -1.63 12.51
C ILE A 110 -8.13 -1.10 11.48
N PHE A 111 -7.33 -1.98 10.86
CA PHE A 111 -6.39 -1.61 9.79
C PHE A 111 -7.11 -1.04 8.57
N ARG A 112 -8.28 -1.61 8.21
CA ARG A 112 -9.11 -1.14 7.09
C ARG A 112 -9.70 0.24 7.36
N ILE A 113 -10.17 0.50 8.58
CA ILE A 113 -10.73 1.80 8.97
C ILE A 113 -9.67 2.89 8.87
N VAL A 114 -8.46 2.66 9.43
CA VAL A 114 -7.36 3.62 9.34
C VAL A 114 -6.95 3.85 7.88
N GLY A 115 -6.90 2.78 7.06
CA GLY A 115 -6.63 2.87 5.62
C GLY A 115 -7.69 3.67 4.86
N LEU A 116 -8.97 3.56 5.25
CA LEU A 116 -10.06 4.31 4.64
C LEU A 116 -9.89 5.83 4.85
N PHE A 117 -9.48 6.28 6.03
CA PHE A 117 -9.17 7.70 6.26
C PHE A 117 -8.08 8.20 5.32
N SER A 118 -7.03 7.42 5.08
CA SER A 118 -5.96 7.77 4.13
C SER A 118 -6.47 7.83 2.68
N LEU A 119 -7.36 6.92 2.28
CA LEU A 119 -7.98 6.94 0.95
C LEU A 119 -8.90 8.14 0.74
N VAL A 120 -9.71 8.49 1.73
CA VAL A 120 -10.55 9.69 1.68
C VAL A 120 -9.68 10.94 1.61
N ALA A 121 -8.59 11.00 2.37
CA ALA A 121 -7.64 12.10 2.35
C ALA A 121 -7.04 12.34 0.96
N VAL A 122 -6.61 11.27 0.27
CA VAL A 122 -6.04 11.40 -1.09
C VAL A 122 -7.07 11.89 -2.10
N ILE A 123 -8.30 11.37 -2.05
CA ILE A 123 -9.38 11.80 -2.95
C ILE A 123 -9.66 13.29 -2.75
N LEU A 124 -9.79 13.75 -1.52
CA LEU A 124 -10.02 15.16 -1.21
C LEU A 124 -8.84 16.05 -1.62
N SER A 125 -7.61 15.57 -1.47
CA SER A 125 -6.40 16.30 -1.90
C SER A 125 -6.33 16.45 -3.42
N ILE A 126 -6.64 15.40 -4.17
CA ILE A 126 -6.69 15.44 -5.64
C ILE A 126 -7.80 16.39 -6.10
N LEU A 127 -9.02 16.24 -5.57
CA LEU A 127 -10.14 17.12 -5.90
C LEU A 127 -9.85 18.59 -5.55
N GLY A 128 -9.09 18.82 -4.48
CA GLY A 128 -8.67 20.16 -4.10
C GLY A 128 -7.63 20.74 -5.05
N ALA A 129 -6.65 19.94 -5.50
CA ALA A 129 -5.61 20.36 -6.43
C ALA A 129 -6.19 20.63 -7.84
N THR A 130 -7.09 19.78 -8.33
CA THR A 130 -7.70 19.92 -9.68
C THR A 130 -8.78 21.00 -9.75
N SER A 131 -9.40 21.36 -8.61
CA SER A 131 -10.45 22.40 -8.58
C SER A 131 -9.91 23.84 -8.55
N ASN A 132 -8.59 24.04 -8.48
CA ASN A 132 -7.96 25.36 -8.41
C ASN A 132 -7.31 25.72 -9.76
N PRO A 133 -7.92 26.56 -10.60
CA PRO A 133 -7.31 27.01 -11.87
C PRO A 133 -6.07 27.89 -11.63
N ASN A 134 -5.90 28.49 -10.45
CA ASN A 134 -4.80 29.38 -10.07
C ASN A 134 -3.85 28.71 -9.06
N ILE A 135 -3.17 27.66 -9.49
CA ILE A 135 -2.21 26.90 -8.65
C ILE A 135 -1.07 27.79 -8.12
N THR A 136 -0.76 28.89 -8.82
CA THR A 136 0.33 29.83 -8.49
C THR A 136 -0.07 30.87 -7.43
N HIS A 137 -1.34 31.15 -7.22
CA HIS A 137 -1.81 32.23 -6.34
C HIS A 137 -2.05 31.88 -4.86
N GLY A 138 -1.54 30.76 -4.37
CA GLY A 138 -1.39 30.49 -2.92
C GLY A 138 -2.67 30.20 -2.15
N LEU A 139 -3.86 30.24 -2.75
CA LEU A 139 -5.12 29.94 -2.07
C LEU A 139 -5.37 28.43 -2.10
N VAL A 140 -5.14 27.78 -0.97
CA VAL A 140 -5.44 26.34 -0.80
C VAL A 140 -6.93 26.13 -0.70
N ASN A 141 -7.46 25.26 -1.56
CA ASN A 141 -8.88 24.91 -1.56
C ASN A 141 -9.31 24.25 -0.22
N MET A 142 -10.51 24.54 0.23
CA MET A 142 -11.08 23.95 1.45
C MET A 142 -11.03 22.40 1.42
N LYS A 143 -11.23 21.79 0.27
CA LYS A 143 -11.13 20.32 0.09
C LYS A 143 -9.74 19.79 0.45
N THR A 144 -8.67 20.49 0.06
CA THR A 144 -7.30 20.11 0.42
C THR A 144 -7.07 20.23 1.92
N LYS A 145 -7.58 21.29 2.57
CA LYS A 145 -7.48 21.47 4.03
C LYS A 145 -8.14 20.33 4.77
N VAL A 146 -9.36 19.94 4.37
CA VAL A 146 -10.06 18.79 4.94
C VAL A 146 -9.30 17.50 4.70
N GLY A 147 -8.75 17.30 3.49
CA GLY A 147 -7.91 16.15 3.17
C GLY A 147 -6.69 16.02 4.11
N LEU A 148 -6.02 17.15 4.42
CA LEU A 148 -4.89 17.15 5.35
C LEU A 148 -5.30 16.75 6.78
N ILE A 149 -6.48 17.17 7.26
CA ILE A 149 -7.02 16.74 8.55
C ILE A 149 -7.24 15.21 8.55
N PHE A 150 -7.78 14.64 7.48
CA PHE A 150 -7.93 13.19 7.34
C PHE A 150 -6.58 12.46 7.33
N TYR A 151 -5.54 13.04 6.73
CA TYR A 151 -4.18 12.49 6.81
C TYR A 151 -3.64 12.49 8.25
N LEU A 152 -3.89 13.56 9.01
CA LEU A 152 -3.50 13.64 10.42
C LEU A 152 -4.21 12.55 11.25
N ILE A 153 -5.51 12.36 11.04
CA ILE A 153 -6.29 11.31 11.71
C ILE A 153 -5.74 9.93 11.34
N ALA A 154 -5.43 9.69 10.05
CA ALA A 154 -4.83 8.44 9.60
C ALA A 154 -3.46 8.21 10.24
N TRP A 155 -2.61 9.24 10.32
CA TRP A 155 -1.30 9.16 10.96
C TRP A 155 -1.42 8.83 12.46
N ILE A 156 -2.31 9.50 13.21
CA ILE A 156 -2.61 9.17 14.61
C ILE A 156 -3.09 7.71 14.73
N GLY A 157 -3.94 7.27 13.80
CA GLY A 157 -4.40 5.89 13.74
C GLY A 157 -3.25 4.90 13.57
N VAL A 158 -2.28 5.18 12.68
CA VAL A 158 -1.09 4.32 12.49
C VAL A 158 -0.21 4.32 13.75
N CYS A 159 -0.03 5.46 14.43
CA CYS A 159 0.67 5.50 15.72
C CYS A 159 -0.02 4.60 16.75
N GLY A 160 -1.35 4.67 16.86
CA GLY A 160 -2.13 3.80 17.74
C GLY A 160 -1.97 2.32 17.38
N LEU A 161 -2.02 1.96 16.09
CA LEU A 161 -1.80 0.60 15.62
C LEU A 161 -0.39 0.10 15.96
N LEU A 162 0.63 0.94 15.75
CA LEU A 162 2.01 0.60 16.10
C LEU A 162 2.13 0.29 17.60
N LEU A 163 1.56 1.13 18.48
CA LEU A 163 1.59 0.92 19.93
C LEU A 163 0.84 -0.37 20.33
N LEU A 164 -0.30 -0.64 19.72
CA LEU A 164 -1.09 -1.85 20.00
C LEU A 164 -0.35 -3.13 19.56
N VAL A 165 0.30 -3.11 18.39
CA VAL A 165 1.10 -4.24 17.91
C VAL A 165 2.39 -4.36 18.72
N ALA A 166 3.03 -3.23 19.07
CA ALA A 166 4.25 -3.22 19.87
C ALA A 166 4.05 -3.81 21.29
N LYS A 167 2.88 -3.59 21.92
CA LYS A 167 2.55 -4.24 23.21
C LYS A 167 2.52 -5.77 23.13
N ARG A 168 2.41 -6.33 21.94
CA ARG A 168 2.36 -7.77 21.67
C ARG A 168 3.64 -8.32 21.04
N THR A 169 4.75 -7.58 21.13
CA THR A 169 6.04 -7.91 20.47
C THR A 169 6.55 -9.29 20.85
N HIS A 170 6.32 -9.75 22.10
CA HIS A 170 6.70 -11.08 22.56
C HIS A 170 6.05 -12.23 21.77
N SER A 171 4.93 -11.98 21.10
CA SER A 171 4.19 -12.95 20.29
C SER A 171 4.51 -12.84 18.79
N ILE A 172 5.46 -12.01 18.38
CA ILE A 172 5.87 -11.86 16.97
C ILE A 172 6.92 -12.92 16.64
N GLU A 173 6.92 -13.40 15.39
CA GLU A 173 7.96 -14.30 14.87
C GLU A 173 9.32 -13.60 14.80
N ASP A 174 10.40 -14.35 14.99
CA ASP A 174 11.76 -13.83 14.97
C ASP A 174 12.07 -13.20 13.59
N GLY A 175 12.52 -11.94 13.62
CA GLY A 175 12.81 -11.14 12.42
C GLY A 175 11.68 -10.20 12.01
N GLU A 176 10.41 -10.49 12.26
CA GLU A 176 9.30 -9.59 11.85
C GLU A 176 9.13 -8.36 12.78
N HIS A 177 9.73 -8.35 13.98
CA HIS A 177 9.81 -7.15 14.83
C HIS A 177 10.55 -5.97 14.13
N ARG A 178 11.42 -6.27 13.16
CA ARG A 178 12.09 -5.24 12.35
C ARG A 178 11.10 -4.39 11.55
N LEU A 179 9.91 -4.93 11.21
CA LEU A 179 8.85 -4.17 10.57
C LEU A 179 8.30 -3.06 11.47
N LEU A 180 8.17 -3.35 12.78
CA LEU A 180 7.74 -2.34 13.74
C LEU A 180 8.76 -1.21 13.82
N LEU A 181 10.05 -1.55 13.79
CA LEU A 181 11.14 -0.57 13.79
C LEU A 181 11.12 0.27 12.51
N ALA A 182 10.91 -0.36 11.34
CA ALA A 182 10.75 0.38 10.08
C ALA A 182 9.63 1.41 10.17
N VAL A 183 8.45 1.01 10.66
CA VAL A 183 7.31 1.92 10.81
C VAL A 183 7.58 2.97 11.87
N ALA A 184 8.20 2.61 13.02
CA ALA A 184 8.52 3.56 14.09
C ALA A 184 9.47 4.67 13.63
N VAL A 185 10.46 4.35 12.77
CA VAL A 185 11.36 5.34 12.17
C VAL A 185 10.65 6.16 11.10
N SER A 186 9.73 5.55 10.35
CA SER A 186 9.00 6.24 9.26
C SER A 186 7.98 7.24 9.76
N LEU A 187 7.32 6.98 10.91
CA LEU A 187 6.25 7.84 11.43
C LEU A 187 6.68 9.29 11.71
N PRO A 188 7.80 9.58 12.40
CA PRO A 188 8.24 10.95 12.62
C PRO A 188 8.57 11.67 11.30
N LEU A 189 9.16 10.97 10.32
CA LEU A 189 9.48 11.53 9.00
C LEU A 189 8.20 11.89 8.24
N ILE A 190 7.21 11.00 8.23
CA ILE A 190 5.88 11.26 7.65
C ILE A 190 5.20 12.45 8.36
N LEU A 191 5.40 12.62 9.67
CA LEU A 191 4.87 13.77 10.40
C LEU A 191 5.49 15.09 9.93
N VAL A 192 6.82 15.16 9.76
CA VAL A 192 7.49 16.37 9.26
C VAL A 192 6.97 16.74 7.88
N ARG A 193 6.82 15.74 6.99
CA ARG A 193 6.19 15.90 5.67
C ARG A 193 4.76 16.43 5.76
N LEU A 194 3.98 15.89 6.71
CA LEU A 194 2.61 16.34 6.96
C LEU A 194 2.57 17.77 7.48
N MET A 195 3.47 18.13 8.42
CA MET A 195 3.62 19.48 8.95
C MET A 195 3.98 20.49 7.86
N TYR A 196 4.88 20.15 6.93
CA TYR A 196 5.16 20.97 5.75
C TYR A 196 3.87 21.34 4.99
N SER A 197 3.03 20.35 4.72
CA SER A 197 1.75 20.55 4.04
C SER A 197 0.74 21.35 4.86
N PHE A 198 0.72 21.17 6.20
CA PHE A 198 -0.12 21.94 7.11
C PHE A 198 0.28 23.43 7.16
N ILE A 199 1.58 23.73 7.28
CA ILE A 199 2.08 25.11 7.31
C ILE A 199 1.69 25.83 6.02
N TYR A 200 1.80 25.16 4.86
CA TYR A 200 1.35 25.71 3.59
C TYR A 200 -0.17 25.98 3.58
N ALA A 201 -0.97 24.97 3.96
CA ALA A 201 -2.42 25.04 3.81
C ALA A 201 -3.11 25.99 4.81
N PHE A 202 -2.60 26.08 6.04
CA PHE A 202 -3.21 26.86 7.13
C PHE A 202 -2.42 28.12 7.48
N GLY A 203 -1.09 28.07 7.34
CA GLY A 203 -0.21 29.20 7.66
C GLY A 203 -0.12 30.25 6.54
N HIS A 204 -0.66 29.96 5.35
CA HIS A 204 -0.61 30.86 4.17
C HIS A 204 0.80 31.36 3.82
N LYS A 205 1.84 30.61 4.23
CA LYS A 205 3.23 30.98 3.94
C LYS A 205 3.60 30.51 2.53
N ALA A 206 3.79 31.45 1.62
CA ALA A 206 4.15 31.16 0.23
C ALA A 206 5.46 30.35 0.08
N GLU A 207 6.37 30.46 1.06
CA GLU A 207 7.65 29.73 1.08
C GLU A 207 7.48 28.21 1.14
N PHE A 208 6.36 27.71 1.71
CA PHE A 208 6.04 26.30 1.82
C PHE A 208 5.19 25.77 0.65
N ASN A 209 4.99 26.56 -0.39
CA ASN A 209 4.29 26.10 -1.59
C ASN A 209 5.18 25.12 -2.37
N SER A 210 4.66 23.90 -2.63
CA SER A 210 5.41 22.88 -3.41
C SER A 210 5.67 23.29 -4.86
N VAL A 211 4.90 24.23 -5.43
CA VAL A 211 5.03 24.67 -6.82
C VAL A 211 5.89 25.93 -6.94
N SER A 212 5.71 26.92 -6.07
CA SER A 212 6.37 28.25 -6.18
C SER A 212 7.19 28.64 -4.95
N GLY A 213 7.23 27.81 -3.90
CA GLY A 213 7.92 28.10 -2.65
C GLY A 213 9.42 27.88 -2.68
N ASN A 214 10.05 27.93 -1.49
CA ASN A 214 11.48 27.72 -1.32
C ASN A 214 11.82 26.25 -1.56
N ILE A 215 12.68 26.02 -2.55
CA ILE A 215 13.05 24.68 -3.02
C ILE A 215 13.84 23.92 -1.96
N THR A 216 14.69 24.60 -1.19
CA THR A 216 15.50 23.96 -0.13
C THR A 216 14.62 23.46 0.99
N ILE A 217 13.59 24.22 1.40
CA ILE A 217 12.62 23.78 2.41
C ILE A 217 11.86 22.55 1.92
N GLN A 218 11.41 22.57 0.66
CA GLN A 218 10.75 21.43 0.02
C GLN A 218 11.65 20.18 -0.03
N LEU A 219 12.92 20.36 -0.41
CA LEU A 219 13.88 19.26 -0.49
C LEU A 219 14.07 18.60 0.88
N VAL A 220 14.31 19.39 1.93
CA VAL A 220 14.61 18.87 3.27
C VAL A 220 13.37 18.30 3.95
N MET A 221 12.24 19.04 3.94
CA MET A 221 11.03 18.67 4.71
C MET A 221 10.06 17.77 3.94
N SER A 222 10.36 17.44 2.68
CA SER A 222 9.45 16.64 1.86
C SER A 222 10.19 15.51 1.16
N ILE A 223 11.18 15.82 0.33
CA ILE A 223 11.78 14.87 -0.60
C ILE A 223 12.77 13.94 0.11
N LEU A 224 13.69 14.51 0.93
CA LEU A 224 14.68 13.69 1.65
C LEU A 224 14.02 12.74 2.66
N GLU A 225 12.97 13.18 3.33
CA GLU A 225 12.24 12.34 4.29
C GLU A 225 11.56 11.16 3.60
N GLU A 226 10.95 11.40 2.43
CA GLU A 226 10.36 10.34 1.64
C GLU A 226 11.42 9.32 1.17
N PHE A 227 12.60 9.79 0.74
CA PHE A 227 13.71 8.91 0.39
C PHE A 227 14.10 8.02 1.57
N VAL A 228 14.28 8.61 2.75
CA VAL A 228 14.66 7.85 3.95
C VAL A 228 13.58 6.83 4.31
N VAL A 229 12.31 7.21 4.32
CA VAL A 229 11.20 6.29 4.62
C VAL A 229 11.20 5.09 3.66
N VAL A 230 11.31 5.35 2.36
CA VAL A 230 11.28 4.29 1.35
C VAL A 230 12.51 3.38 1.46
N LEU A 231 13.71 3.96 1.62
CA LEU A 231 14.95 3.21 1.75
C LEU A 231 14.97 2.35 3.04
N VAL A 232 14.52 2.90 4.17
CA VAL A 232 14.43 2.17 5.44
C VAL A 232 13.44 1.01 5.33
N CYS A 233 12.24 1.26 4.81
CA CYS A 233 11.22 0.23 4.68
C CYS A 233 11.65 -0.87 3.70
N LEU A 234 12.17 -0.52 2.52
CA LEU A 234 12.64 -1.51 1.54
C LEU A 234 13.90 -2.22 2.03
N GLY A 235 14.86 -1.50 2.66
CA GLY A 235 16.06 -2.11 3.22
C GLY A 235 15.74 -3.14 4.29
N ILE A 236 14.83 -2.83 5.21
CA ILE A 236 14.34 -3.80 6.20
C ILE A 236 13.59 -4.93 5.51
N GLY A 237 12.81 -4.62 4.48
CA GLY A 237 12.09 -5.60 3.68
C GLY A 237 13.00 -6.67 3.07
N LEU A 238 14.18 -6.28 2.60
CA LEU A 238 15.18 -7.21 2.06
C LEU A 238 15.70 -8.22 3.09
N THR A 239 15.72 -7.83 4.37
CA THR A 239 16.16 -8.72 5.47
C THR A 239 15.09 -9.68 5.96
N LEU A 240 13.84 -9.55 5.44
CA LEU A 240 12.73 -10.40 5.83
C LEU A 240 12.73 -11.71 5.05
N GLN A 241 12.49 -12.80 5.76
CA GLN A 241 12.31 -14.11 5.13
C GLN A 241 11.00 -14.13 4.32
N VAL A 242 11.06 -14.77 3.14
CA VAL A 242 9.88 -15.03 2.33
C VAL A 242 8.96 -15.95 3.12
N ARG A 243 7.74 -15.52 3.35
CA ARG A 243 6.74 -16.38 3.97
C ARG A 243 6.44 -17.54 3.02
N PRO A 244 6.64 -18.80 3.42
CA PRO A 244 6.17 -19.92 2.62
C PRO A 244 4.67 -19.70 2.38
N SER A 245 4.23 -19.89 1.14
CA SER A 245 2.80 -19.98 0.85
C SER A 245 2.28 -21.04 1.80
N ALA A 246 1.51 -20.66 2.81
CA ALA A 246 0.69 -21.62 3.49
C ALA A 246 -0.26 -22.11 2.41
N GLU A 247 0.15 -23.14 1.68
CA GLU A 247 -0.76 -24.12 1.15
C GLU A 247 -1.73 -24.35 2.31
N TYR A 248 -3.00 -24.09 2.08
CA TYR A 248 -4.03 -24.52 2.99
C TYR A 248 -3.86 -26.05 3.08
N THR A 249 -2.97 -26.49 3.95
CA THR A 249 -3.15 -27.75 4.64
C THR A 249 -4.42 -27.50 5.42
N GLN A 250 -5.56 -27.86 4.81
CA GLN A 250 -6.74 -28.20 5.55
C GLN A 250 -6.24 -29.22 6.58
N GLN A 251 -5.91 -28.74 7.78
CA GLN A 251 -5.97 -29.63 8.92
C GLN A 251 -7.39 -30.20 8.85
N PRO A 252 -7.54 -31.52 8.61
CA PRO A 252 -8.85 -32.11 8.61
C PRO A 252 -9.47 -31.69 9.93
N SER A 253 -10.64 -31.04 9.84
CA SER A 253 -11.40 -30.64 11.02
C SER A 253 -11.48 -31.86 11.95
N VAL A 254 -11.46 -31.62 13.25
CA VAL A 254 -11.52 -32.68 14.25
C VAL A 254 -12.66 -33.67 13.91
N SER A 255 -13.77 -33.19 13.33
CA SER A 255 -14.87 -33.99 12.77
C SER A 255 -14.40 -34.94 11.65
N THR A 256 -13.57 -34.53 10.74
CA THR A 256 -13.04 -35.39 9.64
C THR A 256 -12.06 -36.44 10.18
N ARG A 257 -11.38 -36.14 11.29
CA ARG A 257 -10.51 -37.10 11.98
C ARG A 257 -11.31 -38.17 12.72
N TYR A 258 -12.46 -37.82 13.30
CA TYR A 258 -13.39 -38.79 13.90
C TYR A 258 -14.11 -39.62 12.85
N GLU A 259 -14.52 -39.01 11.71
CA GLU A 259 -15.13 -39.77 10.60
C GLU A 259 -14.14 -40.77 9.98
N ASN A 260 -12.91 -40.38 9.72
CA ASN A 260 -11.88 -41.30 9.20
C ASN A 260 -11.47 -42.38 10.21
N ALA A 261 -11.51 -42.11 11.54
CA ALA A 261 -11.26 -43.09 12.56
C ALA A 261 -12.44 -44.09 12.68
N MET A 262 -13.68 -43.62 12.53
CA MET A 262 -14.87 -44.45 12.55
C MET A 262 -15.00 -45.30 11.26
N GLU A 263 -14.58 -44.80 10.08
CA GLU A 263 -14.51 -45.59 8.86
C GLU A 263 -13.40 -46.68 8.91
N LEU A 264 -12.27 -46.43 9.57
CA LEU A 264 -11.24 -47.43 9.80
C LEU A 264 -11.66 -48.53 10.77
N GLU A 265 -12.48 -48.20 11.78
CA GLU A 265 -13.02 -49.17 12.73
C GLU A 265 -14.17 -49.99 12.13
N SER A 266 -15.02 -49.36 11.29
CA SER A 266 -16.11 -50.08 10.60
C SER A 266 -15.63 -50.91 9.41
N GLY A 267 -14.52 -50.54 8.76
CA GLY A 267 -13.91 -51.29 7.65
C GLY A 267 -13.27 -52.63 8.03
N HIS A 268 -13.06 -52.86 9.35
CA HIS A 268 -12.55 -54.15 9.86
C HIS A 268 -13.63 -55.21 10.10
N LEU A 269 -14.92 -54.85 9.97
CA LEU A 269 -16.05 -55.78 10.28
C LEU A 269 -16.86 -56.22 9.05
N MET A 270 -16.64 -55.71 7.86
CA MET A 270 -17.34 -56.20 6.66
C MET A 270 -16.45 -56.32 5.46
N GLY A 271 -15.81 -57.48 5.30
CA GLY A 271 -15.38 -57.97 4.00
C GLY A 271 -16.58 -58.41 3.17
N GLN A 272 -16.55 -58.09 1.90
CA GLN A 272 -17.45 -58.46 0.80
C GLN A 272 -18.59 -57.49 0.47
N SER A 273 -18.37 -56.64 -0.50
CA SER A 273 -19.12 -56.62 -1.78
C SER A 273 -18.63 -55.48 -2.67
N ALA A 274 -18.07 -55.87 -3.78
CA ALA A 274 -17.73 -54.97 -4.90
C ALA A 274 -19.03 -54.46 -5.53
N GLU A 275 -19.21 -53.15 -5.60
CA GLU A 275 -19.97 -52.54 -6.71
C GLU A 275 -19.73 -51.02 -6.85
N LYS A 276 -19.17 -50.68 -8.02
CA LYS A 276 -19.27 -49.40 -8.75
C LYS A 276 -19.01 -48.10 -8.00
N VAL A 277 -17.74 -47.67 -8.03
CA VAL A 277 -17.35 -46.28 -7.82
C VAL A 277 -17.71 -45.44 -9.06
N ARG A 278 -18.81 -44.72 -8.96
CA ARG A 278 -19.19 -43.67 -9.92
C ARG A 278 -18.32 -42.44 -9.64
N ALA A 279 -17.41 -42.14 -10.54
CA ALA A 279 -16.49 -41.00 -10.45
C ALA A 279 -17.25 -39.69 -10.23
N GLN A 280 -17.17 -39.14 -9.03
CA GLN A 280 -17.61 -37.76 -8.75
C GLN A 280 -16.51 -36.81 -9.22
N ARG A 281 -16.79 -36.04 -10.28
CA ARG A 281 -15.95 -34.93 -10.72
C ARG A 281 -15.87 -33.86 -9.62
N PRO A 282 -14.68 -33.37 -9.27
CA PRO A 282 -14.55 -32.32 -8.27
C PRO A 282 -15.21 -31.04 -8.77
N LYS A 283 -16.17 -30.48 -8.03
CA LYS A 283 -16.75 -29.16 -8.27
C LYS A 283 -15.65 -28.10 -8.09
N ARG A 284 -15.07 -27.60 -9.17
CA ARG A 284 -14.19 -26.43 -9.17
C ARG A 284 -15.00 -25.21 -8.76
N ARG A 285 -14.82 -24.74 -7.53
CA ARG A 285 -15.28 -23.43 -7.07
C ARG A 285 -14.44 -22.33 -7.72
N GLY A 286 -14.80 -21.91 -8.91
CA GLY A 286 -14.27 -20.69 -9.52
C GLY A 286 -14.84 -19.46 -8.80
N GLY A 287 -14.00 -18.44 -8.54
CA GLY A 287 -14.44 -17.15 -8.00
C GLY A 287 -15.44 -16.44 -8.93
N PRO A 288 -16.06 -15.32 -8.48
CA PRO A 288 -17.11 -14.63 -9.24
C PRO A 288 -16.69 -14.24 -10.66
N ILE A 289 -15.42 -13.92 -10.87
CA ILE A 289 -14.85 -13.59 -12.20
C ILE A 289 -14.82 -14.83 -13.11
N ALA A 290 -14.46 -16.01 -12.59
CA ALA A 290 -14.45 -17.25 -13.37
C ALA A 290 -15.86 -17.69 -13.80
N ARG A 291 -16.88 -17.39 -12.99
CA ARG A 291 -18.30 -17.62 -13.35
C ARG A 291 -18.76 -16.68 -14.47
N LEU A 292 -18.35 -15.41 -14.41
CA LEU A 292 -18.68 -14.42 -15.46
C LEU A 292 -18.04 -14.79 -16.79
N VAL A 293 -16.78 -15.24 -16.79
CA VAL A 293 -16.08 -15.67 -18.01
C VAL A 293 -16.72 -16.93 -18.61
N MET A 294 -17.11 -17.93 -17.76
CA MET A 294 -17.82 -19.09 -18.25
C MET A 294 -19.20 -18.75 -18.83
N PHE A 295 -19.93 -17.85 -18.19
CA PHE A 295 -21.24 -17.41 -18.70
C PHE A 295 -21.10 -16.73 -20.07
N ILE A 296 -20.09 -15.87 -20.27
CA ILE A 296 -19.83 -15.20 -21.57
C ILE A 296 -19.42 -16.22 -22.63
N VAL A 297 -18.61 -17.22 -22.29
CA VAL A 297 -18.16 -18.27 -23.22
C VAL A 297 -19.32 -19.18 -23.64
N ASP A 298 -20.21 -19.52 -22.72
CA ASP A 298 -21.42 -20.32 -23.02
C ASP A 298 -22.39 -19.53 -23.90
N GLU A 299 -22.60 -18.25 -23.63
CA GLU A 299 -23.45 -17.36 -24.45
C GLU A 299 -22.92 -17.19 -25.88
N ILE A 300 -21.60 -17.14 -26.06
CA ILE A 300 -20.96 -17.04 -27.39
C ILE A 300 -21.07 -18.36 -28.15
N ASN A 301 -21.01 -19.51 -27.47
CA ASN A 301 -21.15 -20.81 -28.08
C ASN A 301 -22.58 -21.13 -28.51
N ASP A 302 -23.60 -20.68 -27.76
CA ASP A 302 -25.00 -20.84 -28.10
C ASP A 302 -25.43 -20.01 -29.32
N ARG A 303 -24.78 -18.87 -29.59
CA ARG A 303 -25.00 -18.06 -30.80
C ARG A 303 -24.34 -18.64 -32.06
N LYS A 304 -23.49 -19.66 -31.94
CA LYS A 304 -22.83 -20.32 -33.09
C LYS A 304 -23.46 -21.66 -33.47
N ARG A 305 -24.51 -22.07 -32.78
CA ARG A 305 -25.38 -23.20 -33.16
C ARG A 305 -26.69 -22.68 -33.72
#